data_160a8e6cd4945e7e0c8ef656f405c146
#
_entry.id   160a8e6cd4945e7e0c8ef656f405c146
#
_cell.length_a   1.000
_cell.length_b   1.000
_cell.length_c   1.000
_cell.angle_alpha   90.00
_cell.angle_beta   90.00
_cell.angle_gamma   90.00
#
_symmetry.space_group_name_H-M   'P 1'
#
loop_
_entity.id
_entity.type
_entity.pdbx_description
1 polymer ?
#
loop_
_entity_poly.entity_id
_entity_poly.type
_entity_poly.pdbx_seq_one_letter_code
_entity_poly.pdbx_strand_id
1 'polypeptide(L)'
;GYALPCPSCGSPNPPDHRHCESSGARLGQGRLPVAPQPMLRTTAGARALMVLAGVILTVAVLALVVNVFRGGSTAAVETSSTTTTSVPVEIEQLNPVSTRCSSQLDAFPCTALTDNDPDNRWNATEGGVGADLTFLFSPAVQITELFIDNVQDEERFRRNARAKGLEIKTDDIVQSIIIELDDTNAPQKIQIGSIRTSSLTITITSAYPGQTFEGKEPFTELAMQQITFYGRVSPDAGG
;
A
#
# COMPACT_ATOMS: atom_id res chain seq x y z
N GLY A 1 32.83 45.90 -7.75
CA GLY A 1 31.95 45.16 -8.66
C GLY A 1 30.86 44.46 -7.86
N TYR A 2 29.61 44.56 -8.30
CA TYR A 2 28.48 43.88 -7.62
C TYR A 2 28.54 42.40 -8.01
N ALA A 3 28.58 41.54 -7.00
CA ALA A 3 28.47 40.08 -7.18
C ALA A 3 27.00 39.68 -7.37
N LEU A 4 26.73 38.76 -8.31
CA LEU A 4 25.39 38.19 -8.53
C LEU A 4 25.21 36.99 -7.61
N PRO A 5 24.27 37.02 -6.64
CA PRO A 5 23.99 35.82 -5.81
C PRO A 5 23.29 34.74 -6.65
N CYS A 6 23.76 33.51 -6.55
CA CYS A 6 23.14 32.36 -7.23
C CYS A 6 21.74 32.09 -6.67
N PRO A 7 20.70 31.99 -7.53
CA PRO A 7 19.33 31.71 -7.06
C PRO A 7 19.15 30.30 -6.49
N SER A 8 20.09 29.40 -6.73
CA SER A 8 20.04 28.00 -6.27
C SER A 8 20.79 27.75 -4.96
N CYS A 9 22.00 28.35 -4.79
CA CYS A 9 22.85 28.07 -3.63
C CYS A 9 23.30 29.32 -2.86
N GLY A 10 22.93 30.53 -3.32
CA GLY A 10 23.28 31.81 -2.65
C GLY A 10 24.75 32.27 -2.86
N SER A 11 25.60 31.45 -3.47
CA SER A 11 27.01 31.81 -3.66
C SER A 11 27.16 33.06 -4.53
N PRO A 12 28.08 34.02 -4.17
CA PRO A 12 28.35 35.19 -4.97
C PRO A 12 29.15 34.80 -6.21
N ASN A 13 28.75 35.30 -7.38
CA ASN A 13 29.42 35.06 -8.66
C ASN A 13 29.75 36.39 -9.36
N PRO A 14 30.81 36.42 -10.21
CA PRO A 14 31.09 37.56 -11.06
C PRO A 14 29.89 37.92 -11.96
N PRO A 15 29.67 39.22 -12.26
CA PRO A 15 28.47 39.65 -12.99
C PRO A 15 28.44 39.22 -14.46
N ASP A 16 29.57 38.79 -15.01
CA ASP A 16 29.75 38.30 -16.37
C ASP A 16 29.56 36.77 -16.52
N HIS A 17 29.42 36.03 -15.39
CA HIS A 17 29.23 34.60 -15.44
C HIS A 17 27.78 34.24 -15.80
N ARG A 18 27.63 33.29 -16.72
CA ARG A 18 26.32 32.75 -17.15
C ARG A 18 25.85 31.57 -16.26
N HIS A 19 26.78 30.95 -15.54
CA HIS A 19 26.53 29.83 -14.66
C HIS A 19 27.25 30.00 -13.32
N CYS A 20 26.65 29.53 -12.26
CA CYS A 20 27.25 29.54 -10.93
C CYS A 20 28.42 28.56 -10.84
N GLU A 21 29.58 29.03 -10.35
CA GLU A 21 30.76 28.16 -10.18
C GLU A 21 30.58 27.05 -9.16
N SER A 22 29.71 27.24 -8.16
CA SER A 22 29.49 26.27 -7.09
C SER A 22 28.39 25.24 -7.43
N SER A 23 27.30 25.65 -8.08
CA SER A 23 26.14 24.79 -8.30
C SER A 23 25.82 24.51 -9.77
N GLY A 24 26.52 25.15 -10.71
CA GLY A 24 26.24 25.06 -12.15
C GLY A 24 24.89 25.69 -12.58
N ALA A 25 24.14 26.29 -11.68
CA ALA A 25 22.86 26.92 -12.00
C ALA A 25 23.04 28.15 -12.88
N ARG A 26 22.13 28.36 -13.86
CA ARG A 26 22.18 29.56 -14.73
C ARG A 26 21.91 30.82 -13.92
N LEU A 27 22.84 31.80 -14.06
CA LEU A 27 22.70 33.13 -13.49
C LEU A 27 21.99 34.02 -14.53
N GLY A 28 21.03 34.83 -14.08
CA GLY A 28 20.31 35.77 -14.96
C GLY A 28 18.99 35.27 -15.56
N GLN A 29 18.53 34.10 -15.26
CA GLN A 29 17.11 33.77 -15.45
C GLN A 29 16.32 34.32 -14.25
N GLY A 30 15.57 35.39 -14.47
CA GLY A 30 14.54 35.84 -13.54
C GLY A 30 13.65 34.67 -13.15
N ARG A 31 13.02 34.74 -11.96
CA ARG A 31 12.07 33.71 -11.50
C ARG A 31 11.19 33.25 -12.65
N LEU A 32 11.21 31.97 -12.94
CA LEU A 32 10.28 31.37 -13.90
C LEU A 32 8.87 31.82 -13.55
N PRO A 33 8.05 32.29 -14.50
CA PRO A 33 6.66 32.62 -14.20
C PRO A 33 6.00 31.40 -13.62
N VAL A 34 5.49 31.52 -12.40
CA VAL A 34 4.68 30.48 -11.77
C VAL A 34 3.49 30.26 -12.70
N ALA A 35 3.35 29.05 -13.23
CA ALA A 35 2.22 28.69 -14.05
C ALA A 35 0.92 29.04 -13.28
N PRO A 36 -0.04 29.74 -13.89
CA PRO A 36 -1.27 30.08 -13.23
C PRO A 36 -1.94 28.80 -12.78
N GLN A 37 -2.23 28.70 -11.48
CA GLN A 37 -2.98 27.57 -10.93
C GLN A 37 -4.34 27.53 -11.61
N PRO A 38 -4.81 26.37 -12.10
CA PRO A 38 -6.14 26.26 -12.69
C PRO A 38 -7.17 26.62 -11.62
N MET A 39 -7.77 27.80 -11.78
CA MET A 39 -8.97 28.11 -11.00
C MET A 39 -10.03 27.13 -11.43
N LEU A 40 -10.50 26.30 -10.50
CA LEU A 40 -11.69 25.45 -10.67
C LEU A 40 -12.89 26.37 -10.95
N ARG A 41 -13.08 26.72 -12.22
CA ARG A 41 -14.33 27.34 -12.67
C ARG A 41 -15.39 26.26 -12.66
N THR A 42 -16.26 26.28 -11.64
CA THR A 42 -17.46 25.48 -11.66
C THR A 42 -18.28 25.87 -12.91
N THR A 43 -18.30 24.97 -13.89
CA THR A 43 -19.08 25.15 -15.10
C THR A 43 -20.58 25.23 -14.75
N ALA A 44 -21.35 25.94 -15.54
CA ALA A 44 -22.81 26.06 -15.35
C ALA A 44 -23.50 24.70 -15.15
N GLY A 45 -22.98 23.64 -15.79
CA GLY A 45 -23.45 22.27 -15.62
C GLY A 45 -23.23 21.69 -14.20
N ALA A 46 -22.12 22.02 -13.53
CA ALA A 46 -21.88 21.55 -12.16
C ALA A 46 -22.85 22.21 -11.16
N ARG A 47 -23.23 23.47 -11.39
CA ARG A 47 -24.25 24.16 -10.57
C ARG A 47 -25.62 23.57 -10.80
N ALA A 48 -25.99 23.23 -12.03
CA ALA A 48 -27.25 22.58 -12.36
C ALA A 48 -27.37 21.20 -11.70
N LEU A 49 -26.30 20.41 -11.69
CA LEU A 49 -26.25 19.11 -11.01
C LEU A 49 -26.44 19.24 -9.48
N MET A 50 -25.81 20.24 -8.85
CA MET A 50 -25.99 20.46 -7.41
C MET A 50 -27.41 20.89 -7.06
N VAL A 51 -28.04 21.74 -7.87
CA VAL A 51 -29.43 22.13 -7.68
C VAL A 51 -30.36 20.93 -7.86
N LEU A 52 -30.15 20.11 -8.89
CA LEU A 52 -30.93 18.88 -9.11
C LEU A 52 -30.80 17.89 -7.94
N ALA A 53 -29.58 17.66 -7.44
CA ALA A 53 -29.35 16.80 -6.28
C ALA A 53 -30.04 17.34 -5.02
N GLY A 54 -30.04 18.67 -4.82
CA GLY A 54 -30.74 19.31 -3.71
C GLY A 54 -32.26 19.14 -3.78
N VAL A 55 -32.86 19.28 -4.98
CA VAL A 55 -34.30 19.08 -5.19
C VAL A 55 -34.69 17.62 -4.94
N ILE A 56 -33.92 16.64 -5.44
CA ILE A 56 -34.21 15.23 -5.22
C ILE A 56 -34.14 14.90 -3.72
N LEU A 57 -33.15 15.42 -3.00
CA LEU A 57 -33.01 15.19 -1.55
C LEU A 57 -34.18 15.78 -0.77
N THR A 58 -34.63 17.00 -1.11
CA THR A 58 -35.77 17.64 -0.44
C THR A 58 -37.09 16.89 -0.71
N VAL A 59 -37.30 16.40 -1.94
CA VAL A 59 -38.48 15.59 -2.28
C VAL A 59 -38.48 14.27 -1.52
N ALA A 60 -37.31 13.60 -1.41
CA ALA A 60 -37.16 12.34 -0.68
C ALA A 60 -37.45 12.54 0.83
N VAL A 61 -36.94 13.61 1.44
CA VAL A 61 -37.19 13.94 2.84
C VAL A 61 -38.66 14.26 3.07
N LEU A 62 -39.28 15.04 2.16
CA LEU A 62 -40.71 15.38 2.27
C LEU A 62 -41.61 14.15 2.14
N ALA A 63 -41.28 13.22 1.23
CA ALA A 63 -41.97 11.94 1.09
C ALA A 63 -41.86 11.08 2.35
N LEU A 64 -40.67 11.05 2.97
CA LEU A 64 -40.45 10.34 4.23
C LEU A 64 -41.29 10.92 5.36
N VAL A 65 -41.28 12.24 5.51
CA VAL A 65 -42.05 12.95 6.53
C VAL A 65 -43.55 12.71 6.34
N VAL A 66 -44.08 12.83 5.10
CA VAL A 66 -45.50 12.57 4.80
C VAL A 66 -45.87 11.11 5.11
N ASN A 67 -44.97 10.16 4.84
CA ASN A 67 -45.20 8.74 5.11
C ASN A 67 -45.25 8.43 6.62
N VAL A 68 -44.38 9.08 7.41
CA VAL A 68 -44.36 8.94 8.88
C VAL A 68 -45.58 9.55 9.54
N PHE A 69 -46.07 10.71 9.05
CA PHE A 69 -47.24 11.41 9.62
C PHE A 69 -48.60 10.89 9.14
N ARG A 70 -48.66 10.17 8.02
CA ARG A 70 -49.91 9.64 7.49
C ARG A 70 -50.30 8.26 7.98
N GLY A 71 -49.58 7.64 8.92
CA GLY A 71 -49.99 6.39 9.60
C GLY A 71 -50.83 5.47 8.69
N GLY A 72 -50.39 5.20 7.49
CA GLY A 72 -51.26 4.60 6.47
C GLY A 72 -50.75 3.23 6.05
N SER A 73 -51.65 2.29 6.09
CA SER A 73 -51.55 0.95 5.53
C SER A 73 -50.95 0.97 4.12
N THR A 74 -49.81 0.38 3.94
CA THR A 74 -49.18 0.15 2.65
C THR A 74 -49.96 -0.90 1.89
N ALA A 75 -50.67 -0.50 0.80
CA ALA A 75 -50.98 -1.44 -0.24
C ALA A 75 -49.67 -1.85 -0.92
N ALA A 76 -49.35 -3.11 -0.84
CA ALA A 76 -48.20 -3.69 -1.49
C ALA A 76 -48.33 -3.59 -3.00
N VAL A 77 -47.57 -2.71 -3.61
CA VAL A 77 -47.23 -2.82 -5.03
C VAL A 77 -46.12 -3.85 -5.10
N GLU A 78 -46.46 -5.03 -5.56
CA GLU A 78 -45.46 -6.06 -5.90
C GLU A 78 -44.65 -5.59 -7.12
N THR A 79 -43.68 -4.74 -6.87
CA THR A 79 -42.57 -4.58 -7.79
C THR A 79 -41.66 -5.78 -7.53
N SER A 80 -41.62 -6.72 -8.46
CA SER A 80 -40.67 -7.85 -8.44
C SER A 80 -39.28 -7.25 -8.50
N SER A 81 -38.77 -6.78 -7.37
CA SER A 81 -37.35 -6.52 -7.16
C SER A 81 -36.72 -7.87 -7.06
N THR A 82 -36.02 -8.31 -8.10
CA THR A 82 -35.05 -9.37 -8.04
C THR A 82 -34.01 -8.92 -7.03
N THR A 83 -34.23 -9.22 -5.76
CA THR A 83 -33.25 -9.03 -4.71
C THR A 83 -32.16 -10.04 -5.02
N THR A 84 -31.15 -9.62 -5.76
CA THR A 84 -29.88 -10.33 -5.78
C THR A 84 -29.36 -10.23 -4.37
N THR A 85 -29.65 -11.25 -3.56
CA THR A 85 -29.04 -11.44 -2.25
C THR A 85 -27.55 -11.60 -2.54
N SER A 86 -26.79 -10.51 -2.48
CA SER A 86 -25.35 -10.62 -2.44
C SER A 86 -25.04 -11.30 -1.10
N VAL A 87 -24.79 -12.59 -1.15
CA VAL A 87 -24.19 -13.32 -0.04
C VAL A 87 -22.93 -12.55 0.30
N PRO A 88 -22.73 -12.10 1.55
CA PRO A 88 -21.49 -11.47 1.94
C PRO A 88 -20.37 -12.43 1.55
N VAL A 89 -19.46 -11.98 0.70
CA VAL A 89 -18.31 -12.80 0.33
C VAL A 89 -17.43 -12.87 1.55
N GLU A 90 -17.41 -14.03 2.20
CA GLU A 90 -16.58 -14.27 3.37
C GLU A 90 -15.12 -14.26 2.94
N ILE A 91 -14.34 -13.37 3.54
CA ILE A 91 -12.88 -13.30 3.37
C ILE A 91 -12.29 -14.13 4.50
N GLU A 92 -11.49 -15.13 4.15
CA GLU A 92 -10.84 -16.06 5.07
C GLU A 92 -9.32 -15.93 5.00
N GLN A 93 -8.62 -16.43 6.00
CA GLN A 93 -7.17 -16.56 5.96
C GLN A 93 -6.79 -17.66 4.97
N LEU A 94 -5.86 -17.32 4.08
CA LEU A 94 -5.33 -18.22 3.07
C LEU A 94 -3.96 -18.73 3.50
N ASN A 95 -3.76 -20.03 3.46
CA ASN A 95 -2.47 -20.64 3.77
C ASN A 95 -1.80 -21.14 2.48
N PRO A 96 -0.58 -20.66 2.14
CA PRO A 96 0.15 -21.19 1.01
C PRO A 96 0.54 -22.64 1.25
N VAL A 97 0.51 -23.46 0.19
CA VAL A 97 0.95 -24.85 0.24
C VAL A 97 2.48 -24.98 0.23
N SER A 98 3.18 -23.92 -0.15
CA SER A 98 4.64 -23.86 -0.14
C SER A 98 5.12 -22.43 0.00
N THR A 99 6.13 -22.22 0.85
CA THR A 99 6.87 -20.96 1.02
C THR A 99 8.33 -21.21 0.69
N ARG A 100 8.92 -20.37 -0.16
CA ARG A 100 10.32 -20.45 -0.60
C ARG A 100 10.95 -19.08 -0.55
N CYS A 101 12.23 -19.00 -0.17
CA CYS A 101 13.00 -17.78 -0.17
C CYS A 101 14.33 -17.96 -0.88
N SER A 102 14.81 -16.93 -1.57
CA SER A 102 16.13 -16.95 -2.20
C SER A 102 17.29 -16.81 -1.18
N SER A 103 16.98 -16.31 0.02
CA SER A 103 17.94 -16.14 1.14
C SER A 103 17.28 -16.52 2.46
N GLN A 104 17.96 -17.28 3.29
CA GLN A 104 17.54 -17.59 4.67
C GLN A 104 18.75 -18.05 5.50
N LEU A 105 18.63 -17.95 6.82
CA LEU A 105 19.53 -18.60 7.76
C LEU A 105 18.94 -19.95 8.16
N ASP A 106 19.78 -20.96 8.36
CA ASP A 106 19.35 -22.33 8.72
C ASP A 106 18.47 -22.38 9.98
N ALA A 107 18.77 -21.54 10.97
CA ALA A 107 17.99 -21.46 12.22
C ALA A 107 16.68 -20.65 12.09
N PHE A 108 16.49 -19.95 10.98
CA PHE A 108 15.36 -19.03 10.75
C PHE A 108 14.79 -19.24 9.34
N PRO A 109 14.15 -20.38 9.11
CA PRO A 109 13.74 -20.81 7.79
C PRO A 109 12.58 -19.99 7.23
N CYS A 110 12.44 -20.01 5.93
CA CYS A 110 11.42 -19.35 5.16
C CYS A 110 9.99 -19.75 5.56
N THR A 111 9.80 -21.01 5.98
CA THR A 111 8.49 -21.53 6.39
C THR A 111 7.93 -20.83 7.64
N ALA A 112 8.80 -20.21 8.45
CA ALA A 112 8.38 -19.42 9.60
C ALA A 112 7.51 -18.20 9.22
N LEU A 113 7.60 -17.72 7.95
CA LEU A 113 6.77 -16.60 7.50
C LEU A 113 5.26 -16.92 7.44
N THR A 114 4.89 -18.20 7.44
CA THR A 114 3.48 -18.64 7.23
C THR A 114 3.04 -19.76 8.15
N ASP A 115 3.78 -20.01 9.24
CA ASP A 115 3.46 -21.10 10.18
C ASP A 115 2.47 -20.69 11.29
N ASN A 116 2.11 -19.41 11.37
CA ASN A 116 1.25 -18.79 12.38
C ASN A 116 1.80 -18.95 13.82
N ASP A 117 3.10 -19.14 13.99
CA ASP A 117 3.78 -19.22 15.28
C ASP A 117 4.47 -17.87 15.57
N PRO A 118 4.01 -17.10 16.58
CA PRO A 118 4.58 -15.79 16.91
C PRO A 118 5.98 -15.88 17.50
N ASP A 119 6.47 -17.04 17.88
CA ASP A 119 7.82 -17.24 18.40
C ASP A 119 8.84 -17.47 17.27
N ASN A 120 8.35 -17.85 16.09
CA ASN A 120 9.17 -18.09 14.91
C ASN A 120 9.36 -16.79 14.08
N ARG A 121 10.39 -16.79 13.26
CA ARG A 121 10.68 -15.72 12.30
C ARG A 121 11.58 -16.22 11.20
N TRP A 122 11.56 -15.54 10.08
CA TRP A 122 12.53 -15.69 9.01
C TRP A 122 13.61 -14.64 9.12
N ASN A 123 14.87 -15.03 8.86
CA ASN A 123 15.97 -14.09 8.72
C ASN A 123 16.68 -14.31 7.38
N ALA A 124 16.91 -13.20 6.65
CA ALA A 124 17.75 -13.18 5.45
C ALA A 124 19.16 -12.68 5.79
N THR A 125 20.15 -13.16 5.06
CA THR A 125 21.52 -12.68 5.15
C THR A 125 21.68 -11.27 4.57
N GLU A 126 22.75 -10.57 4.95
CA GLU A 126 23.19 -9.32 4.32
C GLU A 126 22.10 -8.22 4.19
N GLY A 127 21.26 -8.06 5.23
CA GLY A 127 20.20 -7.06 5.25
C GLY A 127 19.00 -7.37 4.36
N GLY A 128 18.96 -8.52 3.70
CA GLY A 128 17.80 -9.06 2.97
C GLY A 128 17.40 -8.34 1.69
N VAL A 129 18.10 -7.28 1.28
CA VAL A 129 17.78 -6.57 0.02
C VAL A 129 18.07 -7.46 -1.18
N GLY A 130 17.10 -7.60 -2.08
CA GLY A 130 17.13 -8.52 -3.22
C GLY A 130 16.62 -9.92 -2.89
N ALA A 131 16.21 -10.21 -1.65
CA ALA A 131 15.59 -11.49 -1.31
C ALA A 131 14.18 -11.60 -1.92
N ASP A 132 13.91 -12.74 -2.56
CA ASP A 132 12.62 -13.13 -3.07
C ASP A 132 11.93 -14.09 -2.10
N LEU A 133 10.68 -13.79 -1.77
CA LEU A 133 9.78 -14.61 -0.96
C LEU A 133 8.65 -15.09 -1.87
N THR A 134 8.60 -16.39 -2.18
CA THR A 134 7.60 -16.97 -3.09
C THR A 134 6.62 -17.86 -2.34
N PHE A 135 5.34 -17.58 -2.49
CA PHE A 135 4.22 -18.29 -1.88
C PHE A 135 3.39 -18.95 -2.98
N LEU A 136 3.19 -20.27 -2.85
CA LEU A 136 2.39 -21.04 -3.79
C LEU A 136 1.05 -21.43 -3.16
N PHE A 137 -0.02 -21.30 -3.94
CA PHE A 137 -1.38 -21.64 -3.55
C PHE A 137 -1.93 -22.72 -4.47
N SER A 138 -2.56 -23.75 -3.87
CA SER A 138 -3.26 -24.80 -4.61
C SER A 138 -4.45 -25.27 -3.77
N PRO A 139 -5.68 -25.06 -4.26
CA PRO A 139 -6.07 -24.43 -5.55
C PRO A 139 -5.70 -22.94 -5.64
N ALA A 140 -5.85 -22.37 -6.85
CA ALA A 140 -5.66 -20.93 -7.05
C ALA A 140 -6.63 -20.12 -6.19
N VAL A 141 -6.20 -18.96 -5.72
CA VAL A 141 -6.90 -18.11 -4.77
C VAL A 141 -7.09 -16.69 -5.30
N GLN A 142 -8.07 -16.00 -4.78
CA GLN A 142 -8.20 -14.57 -4.89
C GLN A 142 -7.65 -13.93 -3.61
N ILE A 143 -6.49 -13.28 -3.71
CA ILE A 143 -5.91 -12.56 -2.56
C ILE A 143 -6.43 -11.13 -2.58
N THR A 144 -7.16 -10.75 -1.54
CA THR A 144 -7.69 -9.40 -1.36
C THR A 144 -6.65 -8.51 -0.68
N GLU A 145 -6.04 -9.02 0.37
CA GLU A 145 -5.07 -8.29 1.18
C GLU A 145 -4.07 -9.25 1.84
N LEU A 146 -2.93 -8.71 2.23
CA LEU A 146 -1.99 -9.39 3.11
C LEU A 146 -1.53 -8.47 4.23
N PHE A 147 -1.07 -9.07 5.31
CA PHE A 147 -0.42 -8.36 6.42
C PHE A 147 1.02 -8.81 6.52
N ILE A 148 1.90 -7.86 6.79
CA ILE A 148 3.30 -8.10 7.08
C ILE A 148 3.56 -7.72 8.52
N ASP A 149 4.06 -8.68 9.30
CA ASP A 149 4.41 -8.50 10.69
C ASP A 149 5.92 -8.49 10.84
N ASN A 150 6.45 -7.38 11.33
CA ASN A 150 7.82 -7.33 11.79
C ASN A 150 7.96 -8.06 13.14
N VAL A 151 9.19 -8.33 13.53
CA VAL A 151 9.48 -8.99 14.82
C VAL A 151 8.93 -8.16 15.98
N GLN A 152 8.13 -8.78 16.84
CA GLN A 152 7.45 -8.10 17.96
C GLN A 152 8.39 -7.80 19.15
N ASP A 153 9.43 -8.60 19.35
CA ASP A 153 10.43 -8.36 20.39
C ASP A 153 11.22 -7.08 20.09
N GLU A 154 11.22 -6.13 21.02
CA GLU A 154 11.79 -4.78 20.80
C GLU A 154 13.29 -4.81 20.53
N GLU A 155 14.07 -5.61 21.25
CA GLU A 155 15.52 -5.72 21.01
C GLU A 155 15.78 -6.24 19.60
N ARG A 156 15.09 -7.30 19.20
CA ARG A 156 15.25 -7.91 17.87
C ARG A 156 14.75 -7.01 16.77
N PHE A 157 13.62 -6.34 16.98
CA PHE A 157 13.09 -5.36 16.03
C PHE A 157 14.10 -4.22 15.78
N ARG A 158 14.68 -3.67 16.83
CA ARG A 158 15.65 -2.57 16.71
C ARG A 158 16.97 -3.03 16.08
N ARG A 159 17.47 -4.17 16.47
CA ARG A 159 18.81 -4.63 16.06
C ARG A 159 18.85 -5.28 14.70
N ASN A 160 17.80 -5.93 14.22
CA ASN A 160 17.74 -6.46 12.86
C ASN A 160 17.48 -5.36 11.82
N ALA A 161 17.88 -5.60 10.58
CA ALA A 161 17.35 -4.86 9.46
C ALA A 161 15.86 -5.25 9.27
N ARG A 162 15.06 -4.30 8.76
CA ARG A 162 13.61 -4.46 8.56
C ARG A 162 13.27 -4.09 7.12
N ALA A 163 12.36 -4.85 6.51
CA ALA A 163 11.90 -4.55 5.15
C ALA A 163 11.31 -3.13 5.07
N LYS A 164 11.72 -2.39 4.03
CA LYS A 164 11.22 -1.05 3.73
C LYS A 164 10.49 -1.03 2.40
N GLY A 165 11.17 -1.25 1.30
CA GLY A 165 10.57 -1.29 -0.02
C GLY A 165 10.28 -2.72 -0.45
N LEU A 166 9.11 -2.93 -1.03
CA LEU A 166 8.66 -4.21 -1.56
C LEU A 166 8.18 -4.08 -3.00
N GLU A 167 8.50 -5.06 -3.82
CA GLU A 167 7.85 -5.30 -5.10
C GLU A 167 7.07 -6.62 -5.01
N ILE A 168 5.75 -6.55 -5.24
CA ILE A 168 4.87 -7.71 -5.16
C ILE A 168 4.38 -8.07 -6.56
N LYS A 169 4.54 -9.33 -6.94
CA LYS A 169 4.09 -9.90 -8.22
C LYS A 169 3.18 -11.08 -7.98
N THR A 170 2.11 -11.18 -8.75
CA THR A 170 1.25 -12.35 -8.83
C THR A 170 1.22 -12.85 -10.27
N ASP A 171 0.88 -14.11 -10.48
CA ASP A 171 0.80 -14.69 -11.83
C ASP A 171 -0.44 -14.23 -12.64
N ASP A 172 -1.41 -13.58 -11.99
CA ASP A 172 -2.64 -13.06 -12.61
C ASP A 172 -2.65 -11.53 -12.83
N ILE A 173 -1.73 -10.79 -12.20
CA ILE A 173 -1.60 -9.33 -12.36
C ILE A 173 -0.32 -9.02 -13.13
N VAL A 174 -0.46 -8.36 -14.29
CA VAL A 174 0.69 -8.03 -15.16
C VAL A 174 1.61 -7.00 -14.54
N GLN A 175 1.07 -6.04 -13.79
CA GLN A 175 1.83 -4.94 -13.21
C GLN A 175 2.21 -5.25 -11.76
N SER A 176 3.49 -5.08 -11.42
CA SER A 176 3.96 -5.20 -10.03
C SER A 176 3.34 -4.13 -9.14
N ILE A 177 3.07 -4.50 -7.89
CA ILE A 177 2.65 -3.58 -6.83
C ILE A 177 3.89 -3.15 -6.08
N ILE A 178 4.18 -1.84 -6.05
CA ILE A 178 5.34 -1.28 -5.33
C ILE A 178 4.84 -0.65 -4.05
N ILE A 179 5.39 -1.06 -2.91
CA ILE A 179 4.99 -0.63 -1.57
C ILE A 179 6.21 -0.16 -0.80
N GLU A 180 6.02 0.85 0.02
CA GLU A 180 6.95 1.25 1.06
C GLU A 180 6.28 1.02 2.43
N LEU A 181 6.93 0.22 3.28
CA LEU A 181 6.48 -0.08 4.63
C LEU A 181 6.98 0.99 5.60
N ASP A 182 6.22 1.23 6.66
CA ASP A 182 6.65 2.05 7.78
C ASP A 182 7.64 1.29 8.68
N ASP A 183 8.54 2.00 9.37
CA ASP A 183 9.47 1.44 10.36
C ASP A 183 8.76 1.18 11.70
N THR A 184 7.88 0.19 11.74
CA THR A 184 7.08 -0.19 12.90
C THR A 184 7.03 -1.70 13.09
N ASN A 185 6.83 -2.15 14.33
CA ASN A 185 6.56 -3.56 14.65
C ASN A 185 5.05 -3.90 14.60
N ALA A 186 4.18 -2.92 14.38
CA ALA A 186 2.76 -3.18 14.18
C ALA A 186 2.51 -3.86 12.81
N PRO A 187 1.49 -4.74 12.71
CA PRO A 187 1.09 -5.33 11.45
C PRO A 187 0.75 -4.30 10.38
N GLN A 188 1.27 -4.46 9.18
CA GLN A 188 1.04 -3.54 8.07
C GLN A 188 0.24 -4.20 6.98
N LYS A 189 -0.91 -3.61 6.66
CA LYS A 189 -1.87 -4.12 5.70
C LYS A 189 -1.56 -3.63 4.29
N ILE A 190 -1.55 -4.55 3.32
CA ILE A 190 -1.34 -4.27 1.90
C ILE A 190 -2.51 -4.83 1.09
N GLN A 191 -3.11 -4.01 0.23
CA GLN A 191 -4.15 -4.44 -0.69
C GLN A 191 -3.51 -5.03 -1.95
N ILE A 192 -3.93 -6.23 -2.33
CA ILE A 192 -3.40 -6.95 -3.50
C ILE A 192 -4.40 -6.91 -4.65
N GLY A 193 -5.65 -7.31 -4.43
CA GLY A 193 -6.70 -7.30 -5.44
C GLY A 193 -6.49 -8.32 -6.57
N SER A 194 -5.83 -9.46 -6.29
CA SER A 194 -5.73 -10.54 -7.28
C SER A 194 -7.10 -11.19 -7.51
N ILE A 195 -7.28 -11.79 -8.68
CA ILE A 195 -8.55 -12.44 -9.06
C ILE A 195 -8.40 -13.96 -8.94
N ARG A 196 -7.26 -14.49 -9.44
CA ARG A 196 -6.98 -15.92 -9.46
C ARG A 196 -5.48 -16.14 -9.55
N THR A 197 -4.81 -16.20 -8.43
CA THR A 197 -3.36 -16.41 -8.37
C THR A 197 -3.01 -17.76 -7.76
N SER A 198 -2.02 -18.42 -8.35
CA SER A 198 -1.39 -19.64 -7.83
C SER A 198 -0.01 -19.35 -7.25
N SER A 199 0.56 -18.18 -7.57
CA SER A 199 1.89 -17.78 -7.12
C SER A 199 1.95 -16.28 -6.84
N LEU A 200 2.46 -15.94 -5.66
CA LEU A 200 2.78 -14.56 -5.29
C LEU A 200 4.24 -14.51 -4.87
N THR A 201 4.99 -13.55 -5.42
CA THR A 201 6.37 -13.29 -5.05
C THR A 201 6.50 -11.87 -4.50
N ILE A 202 7.17 -11.74 -3.35
CA ILE A 202 7.56 -10.46 -2.74
C ILE A 202 9.07 -10.35 -2.85
N THR A 203 9.56 -9.32 -3.53
CA THR A 203 10.98 -8.97 -3.59
C THR A 203 11.24 -7.81 -2.64
N ILE A 204 12.22 -7.94 -1.75
CA ILE A 204 12.64 -6.86 -0.86
C ILE A 204 13.56 -5.93 -1.64
N THR A 205 13.10 -4.71 -1.93
CA THR A 205 13.85 -3.73 -2.74
C THR A 205 14.68 -2.76 -1.91
N SER A 206 14.34 -2.57 -0.64
CA SER A 206 15.11 -1.78 0.32
C SER A 206 14.80 -2.18 1.76
N ALA A 207 15.67 -1.79 2.69
CA ALA A 207 15.53 -2.12 4.11
C ALA A 207 15.88 -0.91 5.00
N TYR A 208 15.24 -0.84 6.17
CA TYR A 208 15.69 -0.02 7.29
C TYR A 208 16.87 -0.73 7.97
N PRO A 209 17.97 -0.05 8.25
CA PRO A 209 19.12 -0.67 8.90
C PRO A 209 18.81 -1.02 10.36
N GLY A 210 19.47 -2.06 10.87
CA GLY A 210 19.51 -2.34 12.30
C GLY A 210 20.15 -1.18 13.07
N GLN A 211 19.78 -1.03 14.33
CA GLN A 211 20.21 0.05 15.21
C GLN A 211 20.89 -0.55 16.47
N THR A 212 21.83 0.18 17.04
CA THR A 212 22.33 -0.14 18.37
C THR A 212 21.20 -0.01 19.40
N PHE A 213 21.01 -1.03 20.22
CA PHE A 213 19.99 -1.06 21.26
C PHE A 213 20.63 -1.49 22.59
N GLU A 214 20.46 -0.68 23.63
CA GLU A 214 21.03 -0.91 24.98
C GLU A 214 22.53 -1.26 24.98
N GLY A 215 23.30 -0.58 24.11
CA GLY A 215 24.75 -0.80 23.97
C GLY A 215 25.14 -2.06 23.19
N LYS A 216 24.18 -2.81 22.66
CA LYS A 216 24.41 -3.97 21.78
C LYS A 216 24.41 -3.54 20.33
N GLU A 217 25.39 -3.99 19.55
CA GLU A 217 25.53 -3.71 18.12
C GLU A 217 24.34 -4.26 17.30
N PRO A 218 24.01 -3.63 16.16
CA PRO A 218 22.99 -4.15 15.26
C PRO A 218 23.40 -5.51 14.68
N PHE A 219 22.40 -6.30 14.30
CA PHE A 219 22.59 -7.51 13.51
C PHE A 219 22.76 -7.15 12.02
N THR A 220 23.38 -8.06 11.27
CA THR A 220 23.55 -7.89 9.81
C THR A 220 22.37 -8.45 9.00
N GLU A 221 21.51 -9.20 9.65
CA GLU A 221 20.39 -9.91 9.04
C GLU A 221 19.12 -9.03 8.99
N LEU A 222 18.30 -9.22 7.96
CA LEU A 222 16.92 -8.78 7.97
C LEU A 222 16.05 -9.84 8.65
N ALA A 223 15.16 -9.40 9.53
CA ALA A 223 14.19 -10.29 10.19
C ALA A 223 12.76 -9.86 9.87
N MET A 224 11.89 -10.86 9.65
CA MET A 224 10.44 -10.69 9.50
C MET A 224 9.74 -11.83 10.22
N GLN A 225 8.66 -11.53 10.96
CA GLN A 225 7.98 -12.52 11.78
C GLN A 225 6.98 -13.33 10.97
N GLN A 226 6.04 -12.64 10.27
CA GLN A 226 4.95 -13.33 9.60
C GLN A 226 4.42 -12.56 8.40
N ILE A 227 3.86 -13.30 7.44
CA ILE A 227 3.04 -12.78 6.35
C ILE A 227 1.75 -13.58 6.32
N THR A 228 0.63 -12.88 6.51
CA THR A 228 -0.71 -13.49 6.53
C THR A 228 -1.51 -13.03 5.33
N PHE A 229 -2.09 -13.95 4.59
CA PHE A 229 -2.88 -13.67 3.39
C PHE A 229 -4.37 -13.80 3.70
N TYR A 230 -5.18 -12.90 3.15
CA TYR A 230 -6.63 -12.93 3.25
C TYR A 230 -7.29 -12.83 1.88
N GLY A 231 -8.35 -13.61 1.72
CA GLY A 231 -9.08 -13.68 0.47
C GLY A 231 -10.04 -14.84 0.43
N ARG A 232 -10.11 -15.51 -0.70
CA ARG A 232 -10.95 -16.70 -0.88
C ARG A 232 -10.36 -17.66 -1.91
N VAL A 233 -10.74 -18.92 -1.82
CA VAL A 233 -10.45 -19.88 -2.89
C VAL A 233 -11.20 -19.45 -4.16
N SER A 234 -10.52 -19.47 -5.30
CA SER A 234 -11.16 -19.13 -6.59
C SER A 234 -12.25 -20.14 -6.93
N PRO A 235 -13.48 -19.70 -7.26
CA PRO A 235 -14.60 -20.62 -7.52
C PRO A 235 -14.39 -21.55 -8.71
N ASP A 236 -13.46 -21.24 -9.62
CA ASP A 236 -13.17 -22.04 -10.82
C ASP A 236 -12.03 -23.05 -10.62
N ALA A 237 -11.62 -23.33 -9.37
CA ALA A 237 -10.53 -24.26 -9.08
C ALA A 237 -10.91 -25.74 -9.16
N GLY A 238 -12.15 -26.05 -9.54
CA GLY A 238 -12.71 -27.39 -9.59
C GLY A 238 -13.36 -27.73 -10.94
N GLY A 239 -12.62 -27.63 -12.03
CA GLY A 239 -13.02 -28.08 -13.36
C GLY A 239 -11.99 -29.02 -13.96
#